data_b2bcf878a9a95b0c9b1cd8ec6c24e1d1
#
_entry.id   b2bcf878a9a95b0c9b1cd8ec6c24e1d1
#
_cell.length_a   1.000
_cell.length_b   1.000
_cell.length_c   1.000
_cell.angle_alpha   90.00
_cell.angle_beta   90.00
_cell.angle_gamma   90.00
#
_symmetry.space_group_name_H-M   'P 1'
#
loop_
_entity.id
_entity.type
_entity.pdbx_description
1 polymer ?
#
loop_
_entity_poly.entity_id
_entity_poly.type
_entity_poly.pdbx_seq_one_letter_code
_entity_poly.pdbx_strand_id
1 'polypeptide(L)'
;MTVLKHKDFDKEFLLHTKSEPPTRLTDNFFDELTAIDETLIEYYKNLTFNKSVSFVLSCDNELIGYAKLVDNHNYFLLSEIFIMKDFRELGLGSFILNSIRNYLQDLKIPLRTVTLPSDRQAKNFYEANGITARILLMEEKREKNRTRP
;
A
#
# COMPACT_ATOMS: atom_id res chain seq x y z
N MET A 1 11.55 15.13 3.79
CA MET A 1 12.11 13.83 4.23
C MET A 1 11.71 13.56 5.66
N THR A 2 11.25 12.36 5.93
CA THR A 2 10.86 11.94 7.28
C THR A 2 11.81 10.84 7.73
N VAL A 3 12.21 10.89 9.00
CA VAL A 3 13.19 9.95 9.54
C VAL A 3 12.56 9.19 10.71
N LEU A 4 12.68 7.88 10.70
CA LEU A 4 12.35 7.03 11.84
C LEU A 4 13.61 6.28 12.25
N LYS A 5 13.94 6.37 13.53
CA LYS A 5 15.01 5.57 14.11
C LYS A 5 14.38 4.46 14.93
N HIS A 6 14.66 3.23 14.54
CA HIS A 6 14.12 2.06 15.24
C HIS A 6 15.13 1.59 16.27
N LYS A 7 14.86 1.92 17.53
CA LYS A 7 15.84 1.69 18.61
C LYS A 7 16.16 0.21 18.83
N ASP A 8 15.18 -0.66 18.66
CA ASP A 8 15.37 -2.08 18.95
C ASP A 8 16.33 -2.77 17.98
N PHE A 9 16.52 -2.17 16.82
CA PHE A 9 17.35 -2.76 15.76
C PHE A 9 18.55 -1.89 15.44
N ASP A 10 18.72 -0.81 16.17
CA ASP A 10 19.81 0.15 15.96
C ASP A 10 19.94 0.55 14.49
N LYS A 11 18.79 0.72 13.81
CA LYS A 11 18.74 1.08 12.42
C LYS A 11 17.95 2.35 12.21
N GLU A 12 18.33 3.09 11.19
CA GLU A 12 17.66 4.30 10.81
C GLU A 12 16.92 4.07 9.49
N PHE A 13 15.63 4.39 9.48
CA PHE A 13 14.80 4.28 8.30
C PHE A 13 14.43 5.67 7.82
N LEU A 14 14.61 5.93 6.54
CA LEU A 14 14.33 7.23 5.93
C LEU A 14 13.17 7.10 4.96
N LEU A 15 12.25 8.05 5.04
CA LEU A 15 11.11 8.10 4.14
C LEU A 15 11.20 9.38 3.30
N HIS A 16 11.22 9.21 1.98
CA HIS A 16 11.31 10.30 1.02
C HIS A 16 10.09 10.30 0.13
N THR A 17 9.68 11.50 -0.32
CA THR A 17 8.66 11.59 -1.35
C THR A 17 9.32 11.61 -2.72
N LYS A 18 8.71 10.92 -3.69
CA LYS A 18 9.14 10.89 -5.09
C LYS A 18 7.92 10.89 -5.99
N SER A 19 8.11 11.26 -7.26
CA SER A 19 7.01 11.27 -8.22
C SER A 19 6.56 9.85 -8.57
N GLU A 20 7.49 8.88 -8.57
CA GLU A 20 7.18 7.50 -8.93
C GLU A 20 7.88 6.52 -7.98
N PRO A 21 7.27 5.35 -7.75
CA PRO A 21 7.88 4.35 -6.88
C PRO A 21 9.00 3.61 -7.61
N PRO A 22 9.93 2.98 -6.85
CA PRO A 22 10.97 2.16 -7.46
C PRO A 22 10.38 0.96 -8.18
N THR A 23 10.79 0.74 -9.43
CA THR A 23 10.26 -0.34 -10.27
C THR A 23 10.41 -1.71 -9.63
N ARG A 24 11.56 -1.99 -9.02
CA ARG A 24 11.80 -3.28 -8.38
C ARG A 24 10.78 -3.57 -7.28
N LEU A 25 10.48 -2.58 -6.46
CA LEU A 25 9.52 -2.76 -5.38
C LEU A 25 8.10 -2.87 -5.89
N THR A 26 7.77 -2.11 -6.93
CA THR A 26 6.46 -2.19 -7.59
C THR A 26 6.24 -3.59 -8.17
N ASP A 27 7.26 -4.13 -8.84
CA ASP A 27 7.18 -5.49 -9.38
C ASP A 27 6.92 -6.51 -8.27
N ASN A 28 7.61 -6.36 -7.14
CA ASN A 28 7.41 -7.26 -6.01
C ASN A 28 5.99 -7.14 -5.43
N PHE A 29 5.46 -5.93 -5.36
CA PHE A 29 4.08 -5.72 -4.89
C PHE A 29 3.09 -6.47 -5.78
N PHE A 30 3.21 -6.31 -7.11
CA PHE A 30 2.29 -6.95 -8.03
C PHE A 30 2.50 -8.46 -8.12
N ASP A 31 3.71 -8.95 -7.90
CA ASP A 31 3.97 -10.38 -7.82
C ASP A 31 3.22 -11.00 -6.63
N GLU A 32 3.27 -10.35 -5.46
CA GLU A 32 2.55 -10.84 -4.28
C GLU A 32 1.03 -10.76 -4.48
N LEU A 33 0.58 -9.69 -5.11
CA LEU A 33 -0.85 -9.52 -5.40
C LEU A 33 -1.34 -10.60 -6.38
N THR A 34 -0.55 -10.89 -7.40
CA THR A 34 -0.86 -11.93 -8.39
C THR A 34 -1.01 -13.29 -7.72
N ALA A 35 -0.17 -13.57 -6.73
CA ALA A 35 -0.25 -14.84 -6.00
C ALA A 35 -1.55 -14.94 -5.20
N ILE A 36 -2.16 -13.81 -4.82
CA ILE A 36 -3.43 -13.80 -4.09
C ILE A 36 -4.60 -13.88 -5.07
N ASP A 37 -4.63 -12.99 -6.08
CA ASP A 37 -5.72 -12.96 -7.05
C ASP A 37 -5.27 -12.23 -8.32
N GLU A 38 -4.82 -12.98 -9.30
CA GLU A 38 -4.32 -12.41 -10.56
C GLU A 38 -5.41 -11.69 -11.36
N THR A 39 -6.67 -12.02 -11.14
CA THR A 39 -7.76 -11.46 -11.93
C THR A 39 -8.02 -9.99 -11.64
N LEU A 40 -7.52 -9.48 -10.51
CA LEU A 40 -7.75 -8.11 -10.11
C LEU A 40 -6.54 -7.19 -10.32
N ILE A 41 -5.48 -7.68 -10.97
CA ILE A 41 -4.30 -6.87 -11.24
C ILE A 41 -4.66 -5.63 -12.06
N GLU A 42 -5.48 -5.78 -13.08
CA GLU A 42 -5.90 -4.65 -13.91
C GLU A 42 -6.67 -3.62 -13.10
N TYR A 43 -7.50 -4.07 -12.15
CA TYR A 43 -8.21 -3.14 -11.27
C TYR A 43 -7.22 -2.26 -10.51
N TYR A 44 -6.19 -2.86 -9.90
CA TYR A 44 -5.19 -2.11 -9.16
C TYR A 44 -4.41 -1.15 -10.07
N LYS A 45 -4.03 -1.61 -11.26
CA LYS A 45 -3.30 -0.78 -12.20
C LYS A 45 -4.11 0.43 -12.66
N ASN A 46 -5.42 0.26 -12.75
CA ASN A 46 -6.32 1.34 -13.17
C ASN A 46 -6.64 2.34 -12.06
N LEU A 47 -6.19 2.11 -10.84
CA LEU A 47 -6.41 3.06 -9.74
C LEU A 47 -5.53 4.31 -9.84
N THR A 48 -4.57 4.35 -10.76
CA THR A 48 -3.54 5.38 -10.80
C THR A 48 -3.65 6.31 -12.00
N PHE A 49 -4.86 6.65 -12.41
CA PHE A 49 -5.06 7.59 -13.52
C PHE A 49 -4.71 9.02 -13.20
N ASN A 50 -4.82 9.39 -11.93
CA ASN A 50 -4.64 10.77 -11.52
C ASN A 50 -3.23 10.99 -10.98
N LYS A 51 -2.94 12.26 -10.70
CA LYS A 51 -1.66 12.65 -10.13
C LYS A 51 -1.38 11.87 -8.85
N SER A 52 -0.16 11.42 -8.71
CA SER A 52 0.24 10.63 -7.53
C SER A 52 1.57 11.09 -6.99
N VAL A 53 1.80 10.76 -5.72
CA VAL A 53 3.09 10.93 -5.07
C VAL A 53 3.44 9.60 -4.41
N SER A 54 4.72 9.26 -4.42
CA SER A 54 5.20 8.04 -3.81
C SER A 54 6.03 8.36 -2.58
N PHE A 55 5.86 7.56 -1.55
CA PHE A 55 6.66 7.60 -0.33
C PHE A 55 7.59 6.40 -0.37
N VAL A 56 8.89 6.65 -0.38
CA VAL A 56 9.88 5.57 -0.56
C VAL A 56 10.69 5.42 0.70
N LEU A 57 10.73 4.21 1.22
CA LEU A 57 11.41 3.87 2.46
C LEU A 57 12.76 3.25 2.18
N SER A 58 13.80 3.74 2.84
CA SER A 58 15.14 3.19 2.70
C SER A 58 15.76 2.90 4.06
N CYS A 59 16.70 1.95 4.06
CA CYS A 59 17.51 1.60 5.22
C CYS A 59 18.91 1.27 4.71
N ASP A 60 19.92 1.95 5.27
CA ASP A 60 21.31 1.74 4.86
C ASP A 60 21.50 1.87 3.35
N ASN A 61 20.87 2.89 2.75
CA ASN A 61 20.91 3.17 1.31
C ASN A 61 20.22 2.13 0.43
N GLU A 62 19.51 1.20 1.03
CA GLU A 62 18.72 0.22 0.27
C GLU A 62 17.25 0.63 0.30
N LEU A 63 16.58 0.57 -0.85
CA LEU A 63 15.14 0.84 -0.93
C LEU A 63 14.41 -0.42 -0.52
N ILE A 64 13.62 -0.33 0.55
CA ILE A 64 13.00 -1.51 1.17
C ILE A 64 11.48 -1.48 1.19
N GLY A 65 10.88 -0.35 0.85
CA GLY A 65 9.43 -0.24 0.83
C GLY A 65 8.96 1.02 0.15
N TYR A 66 7.66 1.08 -0.11
CA TYR A 66 7.05 2.28 -0.69
C TYR A 66 5.56 2.28 -0.45
N ALA A 67 4.97 3.47 -0.66
CA ALA A 67 3.53 3.64 -0.74
C ALA A 67 3.22 4.61 -1.87
N LYS A 68 2.11 4.39 -2.56
CA LYS A 68 1.67 5.28 -3.65
C LYS A 68 0.35 5.92 -3.27
N LEU A 69 0.34 7.24 -3.27
CA LEU A 69 -0.81 8.04 -2.88
C LEU A 69 -1.34 8.78 -4.10
N VAL A 70 -2.59 8.52 -4.45
CA VAL A 70 -3.23 9.09 -5.63
C VAL A 70 -4.22 10.18 -5.20
N ASP A 71 -4.13 11.33 -5.84
CA ASP A 71 -5.04 12.45 -5.60
C ASP A 71 -6.25 12.32 -6.52
N ASN A 72 -7.40 11.97 -5.96
CA ASN A 72 -8.65 11.84 -6.70
C ASN A 72 -9.61 13.01 -6.44
N HIS A 73 -9.07 14.17 -6.05
CA HIS A 73 -9.80 15.43 -5.78
C HIS A 73 -10.69 15.37 -4.55
N ASN A 74 -11.62 14.43 -4.47
CA ASN A 74 -12.54 14.32 -3.33
C ASN A 74 -12.01 13.43 -2.23
N TYR A 75 -10.98 12.64 -2.52
CA TYR A 75 -10.32 11.79 -1.55
C TYR A 75 -8.93 11.45 -2.05
N PHE A 76 -8.08 11.05 -1.13
CA PHE A 76 -6.78 10.48 -1.47
C PHE A 76 -6.86 8.97 -1.37
N LEU A 77 -6.27 8.29 -2.35
CA LEU A 77 -6.27 6.84 -2.39
C LEU A 77 -4.85 6.32 -2.19
N LEU A 78 -4.65 5.59 -1.11
CA LEU A 78 -3.43 4.80 -0.93
C LEU A 78 -3.61 3.54 -1.78
N SER A 79 -3.08 3.57 -3.00
CA SER A 79 -3.31 2.51 -3.96
C SER A 79 -2.36 1.33 -3.80
N GLU A 80 -1.17 1.58 -3.26
CA GLU A 80 -0.16 0.54 -3.09
C GLU A 80 0.64 0.83 -1.83
N ILE A 81 0.92 -0.21 -1.06
CA ILE A 81 1.88 -0.14 0.03
C ILE A 81 2.61 -1.48 0.08
N PHE A 82 3.92 -1.43 0.19
CA PHE A 82 4.74 -2.63 0.15
C PHE A 82 6.00 -2.44 0.99
N ILE A 83 6.33 -3.47 1.75
CA ILE A 83 7.59 -3.54 2.50
C ILE A 83 8.20 -4.90 2.23
N MET A 84 9.49 -4.94 1.93
CA MET A 84 10.21 -6.19 1.69
C MET A 84 10.07 -7.12 2.90
N LYS A 85 9.95 -8.41 2.64
CA LYS A 85 9.63 -9.41 3.67
C LYS A 85 10.55 -9.34 4.87
N ASP A 86 11.84 -9.15 4.67
CA ASP A 86 12.81 -9.13 5.75
C ASP A 86 12.65 -7.93 6.69
N PHE A 87 11.87 -6.94 6.28
CA PHE A 87 11.65 -5.73 7.07
C PHE A 87 10.22 -5.61 7.59
N ARG A 88 9.43 -6.66 7.47
CA ARG A 88 8.06 -6.66 7.98
C ARG A 88 8.05 -6.92 9.48
N GLU A 89 6.91 -6.59 10.10
CA GLU A 89 6.68 -6.76 11.54
C GLU A 89 7.56 -5.87 12.41
N LEU A 90 8.09 -4.78 11.83
CA LEU A 90 8.90 -3.80 12.54
C LEU A 90 8.17 -2.47 12.76
N GLY A 91 6.87 -2.43 12.42
CA GLY A 91 6.09 -1.20 12.54
C GLY A 91 6.30 -0.21 11.41
N LEU A 92 6.98 -0.61 10.33
CA LEU A 92 7.31 0.30 9.23
C LEU A 92 6.09 0.67 8.39
N GLY A 93 5.14 -0.25 8.22
CA GLY A 93 3.88 0.06 7.54
C GLY A 93 3.12 1.15 8.27
N SER A 94 3.02 1.04 9.59
CA SER A 94 2.37 2.06 10.41
C SER A 94 3.11 3.39 10.36
N PHE A 95 4.44 3.35 10.30
CA PHE A 95 5.25 4.55 10.14
C PHE A 95 4.93 5.26 8.82
N ILE A 96 4.88 4.52 7.72
CA ILE A 96 4.52 5.09 6.42
C ILE A 96 3.11 5.69 6.46
N LEU A 97 2.15 4.94 6.99
CA LEU A 97 0.76 5.38 7.04
C LEU A 97 0.61 6.65 7.88
N ASN A 98 1.27 6.72 9.03
CA ASN A 98 1.22 7.92 9.86
C ASN A 98 1.90 9.11 9.18
N SER A 99 2.96 8.86 8.41
CA SER A 99 3.61 9.92 7.64
C SER A 99 2.69 10.45 6.54
N ILE A 100 1.93 9.56 5.89
CA ILE A 100 0.92 9.97 4.91
C ILE A 100 -0.17 10.80 5.59
N ARG A 101 -0.64 10.38 6.75
CA ARG A 101 -1.64 11.13 7.51
C ARG A 101 -1.14 12.53 7.87
N ASN A 102 0.12 12.64 8.27
CA ASN A 102 0.71 13.95 8.54
C ASN A 102 0.82 14.80 7.27
N TYR A 103 1.14 14.18 6.16
CA TYR A 103 1.19 14.86 4.86
C TYR A 103 -0.18 15.43 4.48
N LEU A 104 -1.27 14.74 4.87
CA LEU A 104 -2.64 15.12 4.51
C LEU A 104 -3.36 15.93 5.59
N GLN A 105 -2.75 16.17 6.74
CA GLN A 105 -3.47 16.64 7.93
C GLN A 105 -4.25 17.93 7.74
N ASP A 106 -3.78 18.84 6.88
CA ASP A 106 -4.44 20.13 6.68
C ASP A 106 -5.50 20.12 5.58
N LEU A 107 -5.67 19.00 4.88
CA LEU A 107 -6.49 18.97 3.68
C LEU A 107 -7.94 18.56 3.93
N LYS A 108 -8.29 18.02 5.07
CA LYS A 108 -9.65 17.59 5.42
C LYS A 108 -10.32 16.73 4.35
N ILE A 109 -9.52 15.98 3.60
CA ILE A 109 -9.99 15.07 2.55
C ILE A 109 -9.78 13.65 3.05
N PRO A 110 -10.76 12.75 2.91
CA PRO A 110 -10.60 11.40 3.42
C PRO A 110 -9.50 10.62 2.72
N LEU A 111 -8.84 9.78 3.49
CA LEU A 111 -7.87 8.81 2.99
C LEU A 111 -8.58 7.47 2.83
N ARG A 112 -8.49 6.91 1.65
CA ARG A 112 -9.07 5.61 1.33
C ARG A 112 -7.98 4.66 0.87
N THR A 113 -8.26 3.37 0.97
CA THR A 113 -7.41 2.34 0.40
C THR A 113 -8.29 1.19 -0.08
N VAL A 114 -7.69 0.27 -0.82
CA VAL A 114 -8.37 -0.93 -1.28
C VAL A 114 -7.50 -2.13 -0.95
N THR A 115 -8.13 -3.26 -0.66
CA THR A 115 -7.42 -4.51 -0.45
C THR A 115 -8.32 -5.66 -0.86
N LEU A 116 -7.72 -6.80 -1.17
CA LEU A 116 -8.47 -8.01 -1.51
C LEU A 116 -9.04 -8.64 -0.24
N PRO A 117 -10.25 -9.19 -0.28
CA PRO A 117 -10.82 -9.87 0.89
C PRO A 117 -9.94 -11.01 1.39
N SER A 118 -9.22 -11.66 0.49
CA SER A 118 -8.34 -12.79 0.83
C SER A 118 -6.96 -12.35 1.31
N ASP A 119 -6.62 -11.08 1.19
CA ASP A 119 -5.36 -10.55 1.70
C ASP A 119 -5.54 -10.16 3.17
N ARG A 120 -5.50 -11.16 4.03
CA ARG A 120 -5.76 -10.95 5.45
C ARG A 120 -4.69 -10.10 6.12
N GLN A 121 -3.46 -10.22 5.67
CA GLN A 121 -2.36 -9.44 6.24
C GLN A 121 -2.60 -7.95 6.03
N ALA A 122 -2.94 -7.56 4.80
CA ALA A 122 -3.23 -6.16 4.49
C ALA A 122 -4.47 -5.67 5.23
N LYS A 123 -5.54 -6.47 5.22
CA LYS A 123 -6.78 -6.11 5.89
C LYS A 123 -6.56 -5.88 7.38
N ASN A 124 -5.85 -6.80 8.04
CA ASN A 124 -5.56 -6.68 9.47
C ASN A 124 -4.70 -5.44 9.76
N PHE A 125 -3.73 -5.17 8.89
CA PHE A 125 -2.89 -3.98 9.02
C PHE A 125 -3.73 -2.70 8.98
N TYR A 126 -4.63 -2.59 8.00
CA TYR A 126 -5.47 -1.40 7.88
C TYR A 126 -6.41 -1.26 9.07
N GLU A 127 -7.06 -2.35 9.47
CA GLU A 127 -7.99 -2.32 10.62
C GLU A 127 -7.27 -1.93 11.90
N ALA A 128 -6.06 -2.44 12.12
CA ALA A 128 -5.25 -2.09 13.29
C ALA A 128 -4.86 -0.61 13.29
N ASN A 129 -4.87 0.03 12.13
CA ASN A 129 -4.54 1.44 11.98
C ASN A 129 -5.76 2.33 11.77
N GLY A 130 -6.95 1.83 12.10
CA GLY A 130 -8.17 2.63 12.10
C GLY A 130 -8.84 2.81 10.75
N ILE A 131 -8.48 1.99 9.78
CA ILE A 131 -9.12 2.03 8.46
C ILE A 131 -10.00 0.81 8.32
N THR A 132 -11.30 1.02 8.13
CA THR A 132 -12.28 -0.05 8.10
C THR A 132 -12.95 -0.15 6.73
N ALA A 133 -13.46 -1.33 6.41
CA ALA A 133 -14.16 -1.54 5.14
C ALA A 133 -15.45 -0.75 5.11
N ARG A 134 -15.66 0.00 4.01
CA ARG A 134 -16.85 0.82 3.81
C ARG A 134 -17.68 0.37 2.62
N ILE A 135 -17.03 -0.21 1.60
CA ILE A 135 -17.66 -0.63 0.36
C ILE A 135 -17.07 -1.97 -0.03
N LEU A 136 -17.92 -2.85 -0.53
CA LEU A 136 -17.47 -4.11 -1.09
C LEU A 136 -17.68 -4.06 -2.61
N LEU A 137 -16.62 -4.35 -3.36
CA LEU A 137 -16.75 -4.56 -4.80
C LEU A 137 -17.33 -5.95 -5.01
N MET A 138 -18.51 -6.02 -5.61
CA MET A 138 -19.22 -7.27 -5.84
C MET A 138 -19.19 -7.59 -7.33
N GLU A 139 -18.96 -8.84 -7.65
CA GLU A 139 -18.80 -9.26 -9.03
C GLU A 139 -19.37 -10.67 -9.20
N GLU A 140 -19.85 -10.98 -10.41
CA GLU A 140 -20.30 -12.33 -10.70
C GLU A 140 -19.22 -13.34 -10.35
N LYS A 141 -19.61 -14.42 -9.71
CA LYS A 141 -18.67 -15.47 -9.32
C LYS A 141 -17.97 -16.04 -10.54
N ARG A 142 -16.65 -16.04 -10.51
CA ARG A 142 -15.85 -16.62 -11.58
C ARG A 142 -15.68 -18.09 -11.31
N GLU A 143 -16.18 -18.90 -12.21
CA GLU A 143 -16.09 -20.34 -12.08
C GLU A 143 -15.09 -20.86 -13.09
N LYS A 144 -13.81 -20.53 -12.86
CA LYS A 144 -12.75 -20.99 -13.76
C LYS A 144 -12.77 -22.49 -13.97
N ASN A 145 -13.16 -23.21 -12.96
CA ASN A 145 -13.18 -24.67 -13.00
C ASN A 145 -14.60 -25.17 -13.06
N ARG A 146 -15.44 -24.47 -13.81
CA ARG A 146 -16.82 -24.91 -13.98
C ARG A 146 -16.86 -26.15 -14.86
N THR A 147 -16.38 -27.24 -14.31
CA THR A 147 -16.46 -28.53 -14.96
C THR A 147 -17.60 -29.34 -14.40
N ARG A 148 -18.21 -28.85 -13.34
CA ARG A 148 -19.31 -29.53 -12.72
C ARG A 148 -20.58 -29.42 -13.56
N PRO A 149 -21.31 -30.49 -13.65
CA PRO A 149 -22.59 -30.42 -14.33
C PRO A 149 -23.58 -29.51 -13.60
#